data_a99af9368dfa56321d9cbe961353ef2b
#
_entry.id   a99af9368dfa56321d9cbe961353ef2b
#
_cell.length_a   1.000
_cell.length_b   1.000
_cell.length_c   1.000
_cell.angle_alpha   90.00
_cell.angle_beta   90.00
_cell.angle_gamma   90.00
#
_symmetry.space_group_name_H-M   'P 1'
#
loop_
_entity.id
_entity.type
_entity.pdbx_description
1 polymer ?
#
loop_
_entity_poly.entity_id
_entity_poly.type
_entity_poly.pdbx_seq_one_letter_code
_entity_poly.pdbx_strand_id
1 'polypeptide(L)'
;LFFHPPKGPVFSRQHLKTPSGSLQLQWVQPAQTSQGGVILYFHGGGYVFGSARSHRAMLAKLASLTGCRACLPDYRLAPEHPFPAALEDARAAYQGLLGQGCRPEDIVLGGDSAGGGLALALLHSLLSQGQTSPAGVFCFSPLTDMTFSGSSLCSNARSDVVLPVCRVREVGQMYLREHGPQDPYVSPLFG
;
A
#
# COMPACT_ATOMS: atom_id res chain seq x y z
N LEU A 1 0.46 7.38 17.94
CA LEU A 1 1.80 7.13 18.49
C LEU A 1 2.80 7.54 17.41
N PHE A 2 3.45 8.70 17.60
CA PHE A 2 4.52 9.13 16.70
C PHE A 2 5.82 8.45 17.16
N PHE A 3 6.16 7.37 16.51
CA PHE A 3 7.47 6.76 16.70
C PHE A 3 8.54 7.64 16.04
N HIS A 4 9.60 7.95 16.75
CA HIS A 4 10.76 8.58 16.14
C HIS A 4 11.48 7.54 15.28
N PRO A 5 11.86 7.89 14.03
CA PRO A 5 12.62 6.96 13.21
C PRO A 5 13.97 6.64 13.89
N PRO A 6 14.48 5.40 13.76
CA PRO A 6 15.80 5.06 14.26
C PRO A 6 16.86 5.96 13.63
N LYS A 7 17.95 6.22 14.37
CA LYS A 7 19.10 6.92 13.82
C LYS A 7 19.77 6.05 12.75
N GLY A 8 20.15 6.68 11.63
CA GLY A 8 20.91 6.03 10.56
C GLY A 8 20.24 5.99 9.20
N PRO A 9 18.94 5.62 9.05
CA PRO A 9 18.30 5.65 7.74
C PRO A 9 18.25 7.04 7.12
N VAL A 10 18.53 7.11 5.83
CA VAL A 10 18.43 8.34 5.04
C VAL A 10 17.10 8.36 4.29
N PHE A 11 16.47 9.51 4.27
CA PHE A 11 15.19 9.73 3.60
C PHE A 11 15.38 10.66 2.40
N SER A 12 14.79 10.27 1.28
CA SER A 12 14.80 11.09 0.07
C SER A 12 13.41 11.05 -0.61
N ARG A 13 13.22 11.97 -1.55
CA ARG A 13 11.99 12.06 -2.37
C ARG A 13 12.38 11.99 -3.83
N GLN A 14 11.53 11.33 -4.57
CA GLN A 14 11.63 11.22 -6.02
C GLN A 14 10.25 11.49 -6.62
N HIS A 15 10.20 12.12 -7.77
CA HIS A 15 8.98 12.30 -8.53
C HIS A 15 9.01 11.39 -9.76
N LEU A 16 7.99 10.57 -9.89
CA LEU A 16 7.77 9.69 -11.02
C LEU A 16 6.70 10.33 -11.92
N LYS A 17 7.03 10.55 -13.19
CA LYS A 17 6.03 10.97 -14.19
C LYS A 17 5.09 9.80 -14.48
N THR A 18 3.79 10.05 -14.41
CA THR A 18 2.74 9.07 -14.69
C THR A 18 1.75 9.65 -15.72
N PRO A 19 0.92 8.83 -16.35
CA PRO A 19 -0.14 9.34 -17.24
C PRO A 19 -1.12 10.29 -16.54
N SER A 20 -1.33 10.11 -15.23
CA SER A 20 -2.21 10.95 -14.40
C SER A 20 -1.50 12.17 -13.79
N GLY A 21 -0.22 12.41 -14.12
CA GLY A 21 0.56 13.54 -13.61
C GLY A 21 1.88 13.13 -12.98
N SER A 22 2.09 13.47 -11.71
CA SER A 22 3.34 13.19 -10.98
C SER A 22 3.03 12.45 -9.68
N LEU A 23 3.61 11.28 -9.52
CA LEU A 23 3.55 10.48 -8.29
C LEU A 23 4.82 10.71 -7.45
N GLN A 24 4.66 11.17 -6.22
CA GLN A 24 5.77 11.31 -5.29
C GLN A 24 6.10 9.97 -4.64
N LEU A 25 7.35 9.57 -4.71
CA LEU A 25 7.90 8.39 -4.04
C LEU A 25 8.78 8.85 -2.87
N GLN A 26 8.47 8.35 -1.68
CA GLN A 26 9.32 8.53 -0.51
C GLN A 26 10.25 7.32 -0.37
N TRP A 27 11.54 7.56 -0.28
CA TRP A 27 12.53 6.52 -0.11
C TRP A 27 13.10 6.50 1.30
N VAL A 28 13.31 5.29 1.79
CA VAL A 28 14.05 5.04 3.03
C VAL A 28 15.24 4.15 2.69
N GLN A 29 16.43 4.69 2.86
CA GLN A 29 17.68 4.00 2.65
C GLN A 29 18.23 3.58 4.01
N PRO A 30 18.40 2.29 4.34
CA PRO A 30 19.04 1.88 5.59
C PRO A 30 20.53 2.24 5.60
N ALA A 31 21.10 2.38 6.80
CA ALA A 31 22.53 2.69 6.95
C ALA A 31 23.45 1.57 6.43
N GLN A 32 22.96 0.32 6.50
CA GLN A 32 23.62 -0.85 5.92
C GLN A 32 22.62 -1.50 4.98
N THR A 33 22.94 -1.54 3.69
CA THR A 33 22.14 -2.19 2.65
C THR A 33 22.60 -3.61 2.44
N SER A 34 21.67 -4.56 2.50
CA SER A 34 21.84 -5.87 1.88
C SER A 34 21.67 -5.73 0.35
N GLN A 35 22.20 -6.66 -0.42
CA GLN A 35 22.21 -6.55 -1.88
C GLN A 35 20.78 -6.48 -2.46
N GLY A 36 20.43 -5.34 -3.04
CA GLY A 36 19.43 -5.21 -4.10
C GLY A 36 17.95 -5.13 -3.70
N GLY A 37 17.53 -5.60 -2.52
CA GLY A 37 16.09 -5.70 -2.19
C GLY A 37 15.38 -4.35 -2.01
N VAL A 38 14.15 -4.26 -2.52
CA VAL A 38 13.25 -3.10 -2.38
C VAL A 38 11.92 -3.54 -1.80
N ILE A 39 11.49 -2.88 -0.73
CA ILE A 39 10.13 -3.00 -0.20
C ILE A 39 9.31 -1.88 -0.81
N LEU A 40 8.36 -2.22 -1.70
CA LEU A 40 7.35 -1.28 -2.19
C LEU A 40 6.16 -1.35 -1.23
N TYR A 41 6.01 -0.31 -0.42
CA TYR A 41 5.05 -0.30 0.68
C TYR A 41 3.92 0.70 0.45
N PHE A 42 2.69 0.26 0.69
CA PHE A 42 1.48 1.09 0.62
C PHE A 42 0.94 1.31 2.03
N HIS A 43 0.71 2.57 2.39
CA HIS A 43 0.23 2.93 3.71
C HIS A 43 -1.27 2.62 3.88
N GLY A 44 -1.69 2.37 5.11
CA GLY A 44 -3.11 2.28 5.48
C GLY A 44 -3.79 3.63 5.55
N GLY A 45 -5.10 3.59 5.88
CA GLY A 45 -5.94 4.78 6.04
C GLY A 45 -7.22 4.73 5.22
N GLY A 46 -7.76 3.53 4.95
CA GLY A 46 -9.07 3.34 4.30
C GLY A 46 -9.14 3.91 2.87
N TYR A 47 -8.03 4.17 2.22
CA TYR A 47 -7.91 4.89 0.95
C TYR A 47 -8.32 6.37 1.01
N VAL A 48 -8.63 6.91 2.18
CA VAL A 48 -9.14 8.30 2.35
C VAL A 48 -8.21 9.19 3.16
N PHE A 49 -7.27 8.62 3.90
CA PHE A 49 -6.26 9.38 4.64
C PHE A 49 -4.93 8.60 4.73
N GLY A 50 -3.95 9.19 5.37
CA GLY A 50 -2.61 8.61 5.49
C GLY A 50 -1.61 9.30 4.56
N SER A 51 -0.37 8.92 4.69
CA SER A 51 0.73 9.39 3.84
C SER A 51 2.00 8.61 4.13
N ALA A 52 3.00 8.72 3.27
CA ALA A 52 4.34 8.22 3.57
C ALA A 52 4.92 8.81 4.87
N ARG A 53 4.54 10.04 5.25
CA ARG A 53 5.00 10.68 6.49
C ARG A 53 4.52 9.94 7.74
N SER A 54 3.27 9.46 7.77
CA SER A 54 2.71 8.73 8.91
C SER A 54 3.37 7.37 9.13
N HIS A 55 3.92 6.74 8.08
CA HIS A 55 4.54 5.42 8.11
C HIS A 55 6.07 5.44 8.14
N ARG A 56 6.66 6.64 8.08
CA ARG A 56 8.11 6.85 7.95
C ARG A 56 8.93 6.13 9.03
N ALA A 57 8.51 6.20 10.30
CA ALA A 57 9.26 5.60 11.40
C ALA A 57 9.24 4.06 11.36
N MET A 58 8.07 3.48 11.06
CA MET A 58 7.90 2.04 10.90
C MET A 58 8.78 1.52 9.75
N LEU A 59 8.75 2.19 8.60
CA LEU A 59 9.53 1.78 7.44
C LEU A 59 11.03 1.96 7.63
N ALA A 60 11.45 2.99 8.36
CA ALA A 60 12.85 3.12 8.76
C ALA A 60 13.31 1.94 9.61
N LYS A 61 12.45 1.48 10.53
CA LYS A 61 12.74 0.29 11.35
C LYS A 61 12.78 -0.97 10.49
N LEU A 62 11.80 -1.15 9.59
CA LEU A 62 11.74 -2.30 8.70
C LEU A 62 12.96 -2.34 7.76
N ALA A 63 13.30 -1.22 7.12
CA ALA A 63 14.48 -1.10 6.28
C ALA A 63 15.77 -1.42 7.04
N SER A 64 15.90 -0.93 8.29
CA SER A 64 17.08 -1.22 9.12
C SER A 64 17.19 -2.69 9.51
N LEU A 65 16.06 -3.38 9.75
CA LEU A 65 16.06 -4.79 10.14
C LEU A 65 16.33 -5.73 8.96
N THR A 66 15.83 -5.36 7.77
CA THR A 66 15.95 -6.19 6.57
C THR A 66 17.17 -5.87 5.73
N GLY A 67 17.77 -4.69 5.90
CA GLY A 67 18.78 -4.16 5.00
C GLY A 67 18.24 -3.76 3.62
N CYS A 68 16.94 -3.84 3.39
CA CYS A 68 16.29 -3.45 2.14
C CYS A 68 15.96 -1.97 2.11
N ARG A 69 16.05 -1.36 0.93
CA ARG A 69 15.46 -0.02 0.73
C ARG A 69 13.94 -0.11 0.80
N ALA A 70 13.26 0.92 1.29
CA ALA A 70 11.81 0.99 1.21
C ALA A 70 11.37 2.18 0.36
N CYS A 71 10.37 1.96 -0.49
CA CYS A 71 9.75 2.94 -1.36
C CYS A 71 8.26 3.05 -0.99
N LEU A 72 7.82 4.28 -0.70
CA LEU A 72 6.43 4.58 -0.37
C LEU A 72 5.89 5.57 -1.39
N PRO A 73 4.98 5.14 -2.26
CA PRO A 73 4.21 6.06 -3.07
C PRO A 73 3.23 6.86 -2.20
N ASP A 74 3.19 8.17 -2.37
CA ASP A 74 2.07 9.00 -1.90
C ASP A 74 0.93 8.88 -2.93
N TYR A 75 0.26 7.71 -2.95
CA TYR A 75 -0.80 7.40 -3.89
C TYR A 75 -2.04 8.26 -3.66
N ARG A 76 -2.79 8.52 -4.74
CA ARG A 76 -4.00 9.35 -4.73
C ARG A 76 -5.08 8.75 -3.84
N LEU A 77 -5.74 9.61 -3.06
CA LEU A 77 -6.74 9.22 -2.06
C LEU A 77 -8.15 9.66 -2.48
N ALA A 78 -9.13 8.87 -2.05
CA ALA A 78 -10.55 9.24 -2.08
C ALA A 78 -10.83 10.28 -0.97
N PRO A 79 -11.90 11.07 -1.08
CA PRO A 79 -12.91 11.07 -2.15
C PRO A 79 -12.50 11.82 -3.42
N GLU A 80 -11.39 12.59 -3.42
CA GLU A 80 -10.93 13.37 -4.57
C GLU A 80 -10.55 12.45 -5.74
N HIS A 81 -9.92 11.32 -5.43
CA HIS A 81 -9.47 10.33 -6.39
C HIS A 81 -9.93 8.92 -5.97
N PRO A 82 -11.19 8.56 -6.28
CA PRO A 82 -11.72 7.23 -5.95
C PRO A 82 -11.05 6.13 -6.77
N PHE A 83 -11.46 4.89 -6.57
CA PHE A 83 -11.04 3.77 -7.42
C PHE A 83 -11.25 4.12 -8.92
N PRO A 84 -10.28 3.81 -9.81
CA PRO A 84 -9.09 2.99 -9.57
C PRO A 84 -7.79 3.78 -9.29
N ALA A 85 -7.86 5.06 -8.92
CA ALA A 85 -6.69 5.95 -8.87
C ALA A 85 -5.52 5.40 -8.02
N ALA A 86 -5.80 4.86 -6.83
CA ALA A 86 -4.76 4.28 -5.97
C ALA A 86 -4.08 3.07 -6.62
N LEU A 87 -4.84 2.21 -7.31
CA LEU A 87 -4.29 1.04 -8.00
C LEU A 87 -3.46 1.45 -9.23
N GLU A 88 -3.87 2.48 -9.96
CA GLU A 88 -3.08 3.04 -11.07
C GLU A 88 -1.74 3.57 -10.57
N ASP A 89 -1.73 4.27 -9.44
CA ASP A 89 -0.51 4.79 -8.83
C ASP A 89 0.39 3.67 -8.29
N ALA A 90 -0.21 2.61 -7.73
CA ALA A 90 0.52 1.42 -7.30
C ALA A 90 1.20 0.71 -8.47
N ARG A 91 0.49 0.54 -9.60
CA ARG A 91 1.06 0.01 -10.85
C ARG A 91 2.18 0.90 -11.39
N ALA A 92 1.96 2.22 -11.40
CA ALA A 92 2.97 3.17 -11.86
C ALA A 92 4.23 3.11 -10.99
N ALA A 93 4.09 3.02 -9.66
CA ALA A 93 5.22 2.87 -8.75
C ALA A 93 6.01 1.57 -9.03
N TYR A 94 5.32 0.44 -9.19
CA TYR A 94 5.95 -0.83 -9.51
C TYR A 94 6.71 -0.78 -10.85
N GLN A 95 6.06 -0.29 -11.91
CA GLN A 95 6.67 -0.12 -13.22
C GLN A 95 7.85 0.88 -13.17
N GLY A 96 7.72 1.93 -12.35
CA GLY A 96 8.81 2.87 -12.12
C GLY A 96 10.05 2.24 -11.49
N LEU A 97 9.87 1.27 -10.56
CA LEU A 97 10.98 0.51 -10.00
C LEU A 97 11.64 -0.37 -11.05
N LEU A 98 10.85 -1.07 -11.88
CA LEU A 98 11.37 -1.89 -12.99
C LEU A 98 12.15 -1.03 -13.99
N GLY A 99 11.60 0.15 -14.36
CA GLY A 99 12.27 1.11 -15.24
C GLY A 99 13.58 1.68 -14.68
N GLN A 100 13.77 1.62 -13.36
CA GLN A 100 15.02 1.99 -12.68
C GLN A 100 15.99 0.81 -12.52
N GLY A 101 15.68 -0.35 -13.12
CA GLY A 101 16.53 -1.54 -13.12
C GLY A 101 16.34 -2.47 -11.92
N CYS A 102 15.31 -2.25 -11.09
CA CYS A 102 14.94 -3.27 -10.09
C CYS A 102 14.35 -4.48 -10.82
N ARG A 103 14.78 -5.67 -10.44
CA ARG A 103 14.21 -6.91 -10.97
C ARG A 103 12.96 -7.28 -10.17
N PRO A 104 11.92 -7.90 -10.75
CA PRO A 104 10.73 -8.33 -10.02
C PRO A 104 11.07 -9.16 -8.77
N GLU A 105 12.01 -10.11 -8.89
CA GLU A 105 12.47 -10.98 -7.80
C GLU A 105 13.21 -10.26 -6.66
N ASP A 106 13.55 -8.98 -6.83
CA ASP A 106 14.15 -8.14 -5.79
C ASP A 106 13.11 -7.21 -5.13
N ILE A 107 11.87 -7.21 -5.61
CA ILE A 107 10.79 -6.35 -5.08
C ILE A 107 9.85 -7.16 -4.20
N VAL A 108 9.66 -6.73 -2.96
CA VAL A 108 8.63 -7.24 -2.06
C VAL A 108 7.56 -6.19 -1.89
N LEU A 109 6.30 -6.57 -2.11
CA LEU A 109 5.17 -5.68 -1.84
C LEU A 109 4.83 -5.73 -0.34
N GLY A 110 4.44 -4.61 0.23
CA GLY A 110 4.00 -4.54 1.61
C GLY A 110 2.88 -3.52 1.81
N GLY A 111 2.10 -3.70 2.87
CA GLY A 111 1.08 -2.71 3.22
C GLY A 111 0.31 -3.07 4.48
N ASP A 112 -0.30 -2.07 5.09
CA ASP A 112 -1.21 -2.23 6.23
C ASP A 112 -2.63 -1.80 5.86
N SER A 113 -3.64 -2.47 6.41
CA SER A 113 -5.05 -2.10 6.23
C SER A 113 -5.40 -1.94 4.74
N ALA A 114 -5.90 -0.78 4.31
CA ALA A 114 -6.15 -0.46 2.89
C ALA A 114 -4.90 -0.60 2.01
N GLY A 115 -3.73 -0.24 2.52
CA GLY A 115 -2.46 -0.43 1.80
C GLY A 115 -2.10 -1.90 1.60
N GLY A 116 -2.45 -2.77 2.54
CA GLY A 116 -2.34 -4.22 2.38
C GLY A 116 -3.29 -4.75 1.30
N GLY A 117 -4.54 -4.26 1.29
CA GLY A 117 -5.49 -4.52 0.20
C GLY A 117 -4.95 -4.07 -1.15
N LEU A 118 -4.36 -2.86 -1.21
CA LEU A 118 -3.75 -2.32 -2.43
C LEU A 118 -2.56 -3.16 -2.93
N ALA A 119 -1.72 -3.66 -2.01
CA ALA A 119 -0.60 -4.55 -2.37
C ALA A 119 -1.10 -5.85 -3.00
N LEU A 120 -2.17 -6.45 -2.45
CA LEU A 120 -2.79 -7.66 -3.00
C LEU A 120 -3.50 -7.38 -4.32
N ALA A 121 -4.21 -6.25 -4.45
CA ALA A 121 -4.84 -5.83 -5.70
C ALA A 121 -3.80 -5.59 -6.81
N LEU A 122 -2.66 -5.01 -6.48
CA LEU A 122 -1.53 -4.88 -7.40
C LEU A 122 -1.02 -6.25 -7.82
N LEU A 123 -0.79 -7.18 -6.88
CA LEU A 123 -0.35 -8.54 -7.20
C LEU A 123 -1.34 -9.24 -8.14
N HIS A 124 -2.64 -9.21 -7.81
CA HIS A 124 -3.69 -9.74 -8.67
C HIS A 124 -3.64 -9.14 -10.08
N SER A 125 -3.43 -7.81 -10.17
CA SER A 125 -3.30 -7.10 -11.44
C SER A 125 -2.10 -7.57 -12.27
N LEU A 126 -0.96 -7.81 -11.63
CA LEU A 126 0.24 -8.29 -12.33
C LEU A 126 0.03 -9.71 -12.85
N LEU A 127 -0.52 -10.59 -12.02
CA LEU A 127 -0.79 -11.99 -12.37
C LEU A 127 -1.81 -12.12 -13.51
N SER A 128 -2.92 -11.38 -13.43
CA SER A 128 -3.96 -11.40 -14.45
C SER A 128 -3.48 -10.92 -15.83
N GLN A 129 -2.42 -10.10 -15.85
CA GLN A 129 -1.78 -9.61 -17.09
C GLN A 129 -0.59 -10.47 -17.53
N GLY A 130 -0.32 -11.60 -16.86
CA GLY A 130 0.81 -12.47 -17.17
C GLY A 130 2.18 -11.82 -16.92
N GLN A 131 2.24 -10.80 -16.08
CA GLN A 131 3.50 -10.14 -15.74
C GLN A 131 4.28 -10.95 -14.70
N THR A 132 5.61 -10.79 -14.69
CA THR A 132 6.46 -11.45 -13.70
C THR A 132 6.12 -10.97 -12.29
N SER A 133 5.90 -11.92 -11.39
CA SER A 133 5.54 -11.66 -10.00
C SER A 133 6.70 -11.01 -9.23
N PRO A 134 6.41 -10.13 -8.25
CA PRO A 134 7.39 -9.71 -7.26
C PRO A 134 7.86 -10.91 -6.41
N ALA A 135 8.95 -10.73 -5.67
CA ALA A 135 9.51 -11.76 -4.79
C ALA A 135 8.53 -12.28 -3.73
N GLY A 136 7.58 -11.44 -3.32
CA GLY A 136 6.56 -11.80 -2.36
C GLY A 136 5.70 -10.61 -1.95
N VAL A 137 4.72 -10.89 -1.10
CA VAL A 137 3.86 -9.88 -0.48
C VAL A 137 3.74 -10.16 1.02
N PHE A 138 3.73 -9.11 1.83
CA PHE A 138 3.37 -9.19 3.25
C PHE A 138 2.36 -8.09 3.60
N CYS A 139 1.44 -8.39 4.50
CA CYS A 139 0.40 -7.46 4.89
C CYS A 139 0.21 -7.44 6.40
N PHE A 140 -0.09 -6.25 6.93
CA PHE A 140 -0.51 -6.06 8.31
C PHE A 140 -2.01 -5.75 8.34
N SER A 141 -2.83 -6.72 8.78
CA SER A 141 -4.30 -6.59 8.87
C SER A 141 -4.93 -5.98 7.59
N PRO A 142 -4.75 -6.61 6.42
CA PRO A 142 -5.16 -6.03 5.14
C PRO A 142 -6.67 -5.89 5.02
N LEU A 143 -7.14 -4.82 4.40
CA LEU A 143 -8.53 -4.65 3.99
C LEU A 143 -8.74 -5.40 2.67
N THR A 144 -9.28 -6.60 2.74
CA THR A 144 -9.44 -7.50 1.59
C THR A 144 -10.87 -7.65 1.11
N ASP A 145 -11.84 -7.11 1.85
CA ASP A 145 -13.28 -7.25 1.56
C ASP A 145 -14.01 -5.91 1.75
N MET A 146 -14.34 -5.26 0.64
CA MET A 146 -15.11 -4.01 0.61
C MET A 146 -16.63 -4.25 0.71
N THR A 147 -17.07 -5.51 0.76
CA THR A 147 -18.46 -5.84 1.09
C THR A 147 -18.70 -5.78 2.60
N PHE A 148 -17.62 -5.82 3.38
CA PHE A 148 -17.67 -5.85 4.85
C PHE A 148 -18.52 -6.99 5.37
N SER A 149 -18.39 -8.19 4.77
CA SER A 149 -19.21 -9.38 5.04
C SER A 149 -18.75 -10.16 6.28
N GLY A 150 -17.54 -9.91 6.79
CA GLY A 150 -16.96 -10.64 7.90
C GLY A 150 -17.80 -10.51 9.18
N SER A 151 -18.22 -11.64 9.78
CA SER A 151 -19.05 -11.67 10.99
C SER A 151 -18.36 -10.98 12.19
N SER A 152 -17.03 -11.01 12.24
CA SER A 152 -16.23 -10.35 13.29
C SER A 152 -16.41 -8.82 13.30
N LEU A 153 -16.77 -8.21 12.18
CA LEU A 153 -17.07 -6.78 12.12
C LEU A 153 -18.25 -6.42 13.05
N CYS A 154 -19.28 -7.26 13.06
CA CYS A 154 -20.43 -7.08 13.94
C CYS A 154 -20.14 -7.52 15.38
N SER A 155 -19.53 -8.71 15.58
CA SER A 155 -19.31 -9.27 16.91
C SER A 155 -18.32 -8.44 17.73
N ASN A 156 -17.34 -7.78 17.10
CA ASN A 156 -16.32 -6.98 17.76
C ASN A 156 -16.64 -5.46 17.77
N ALA A 157 -17.80 -5.05 17.26
CA ALA A 157 -18.16 -3.64 17.11
C ALA A 157 -18.07 -2.80 18.40
N ARG A 158 -18.19 -3.44 19.58
CA ARG A 158 -18.07 -2.77 20.89
C ARG A 158 -16.66 -2.83 21.47
N SER A 159 -15.85 -3.79 21.06
CA SER A 159 -14.49 -4.02 21.57
C SER A 159 -13.41 -3.43 20.67
N ASP A 160 -13.71 -3.19 19.39
CA ASP A 160 -12.79 -2.54 18.49
C ASP A 160 -12.74 -1.03 18.76
N VAL A 161 -11.61 -0.61 19.34
CA VAL A 161 -11.37 0.82 19.68
C VAL A 161 -10.71 1.60 18.57
N VAL A 162 -10.35 0.95 17.45
CA VAL A 162 -9.62 1.55 16.32
C VAL A 162 -10.54 1.82 15.14
N LEU A 163 -11.38 0.84 14.80
CA LEU A 163 -12.25 0.94 13.63
C LEU A 163 -13.72 1.18 14.04
N PRO A 164 -14.25 2.38 13.82
CA PRO A 164 -15.67 2.64 14.09
C PRO A 164 -16.53 1.93 13.03
N VAL A 165 -17.00 0.72 13.36
CA VAL A 165 -17.75 -0.16 12.47
C VAL A 165 -18.93 0.53 11.78
N CYS A 166 -19.58 1.47 12.48
CA CYS A 166 -20.67 2.29 11.93
C CYS A 166 -20.25 3.17 10.74
N ARG A 167 -18.92 3.46 10.59
CA ARG A 167 -18.40 4.36 9.57
C ARG A 167 -17.62 3.65 8.45
N VAL A 168 -17.31 2.35 8.59
CA VAL A 168 -16.50 1.64 7.56
C VAL A 168 -17.17 1.63 6.20
N ARG A 169 -18.50 1.56 6.16
CA ARG A 169 -19.27 1.60 4.90
C ARG A 169 -19.19 2.96 4.21
N GLU A 170 -19.18 4.06 4.97
CA GLU A 170 -19.02 5.41 4.43
C GLU A 170 -17.65 5.56 3.77
N VAL A 171 -16.59 5.08 4.43
CA VAL A 171 -15.23 5.07 3.90
C VAL A 171 -15.16 4.23 2.62
N GLY A 172 -15.79 3.04 2.62
CA GLY A 172 -15.90 2.20 1.44
C GLY A 172 -16.59 2.91 0.27
N GLN A 173 -17.70 3.61 0.53
CA GLN A 173 -18.43 4.38 -0.49
C GLN A 173 -17.59 5.53 -1.08
N MET A 174 -16.81 6.23 -0.27
CA MET A 174 -15.89 7.27 -0.74
C MET A 174 -14.87 6.73 -1.73
N TYR A 175 -14.37 5.52 -1.49
CA TYR A 175 -13.38 4.87 -2.37
C TYR A 175 -14.01 4.25 -3.60
N LEU A 176 -15.10 3.48 -3.42
CA LEU A 176 -15.74 2.74 -4.50
C LEU A 176 -16.58 3.62 -5.44
N ARG A 177 -17.28 4.62 -4.89
CA ARG A 177 -18.37 5.31 -5.58
C ARG A 177 -19.40 4.31 -6.13
N GLU A 178 -19.48 4.21 -7.47
CA GLU A 178 -20.42 3.32 -8.17
C GLU A 178 -19.80 1.95 -8.52
N HIS A 179 -18.52 1.74 -8.15
CA HIS A 179 -17.82 0.49 -8.47
C HIS A 179 -18.27 -0.66 -7.56
N GLY A 180 -18.40 -1.86 -8.14
CA GLY A 180 -18.85 -3.05 -7.41
C GLY A 180 -17.86 -3.49 -6.32
N PRO A 181 -18.32 -3.70 -5.07
CA PRO A 181 -17.43 -4.04 -3.95
C PRO A 181 -16.84 -5.47 -4.05
N GLN A 182 -17.34 -6.32 -4.96
CA GLN A 182 -16.83 -7.68 -5.17
C GLN A 182 -15.79 -7.79 -6.28
N ASP A 183 -15.44 -6.66 -6.92
CA ASP A 183 -14.37 -6.67 -7.90
C ASP A 183 -13.03 -7.04 -7.22
N PRO A 184 -12.28 -8.05 -7.72
CA PRO A 184 -10.98 -8.45 -7.18
C PRO A 184 -9.95 -7.32 -7.04
N TYR A 185 -10.07 -6.28 -7.85
CA TYR A 185 -9.20 -5.11 -7.78
C TYR A 185 -9.48 -4.16 -6.61
N VAL A 186 -10.63 -4.29 -5.96
CA VAL A 186 -10.96 -3.54 -4.73
C VAL A 186 -11.09 -4.46 -3.51
N SER A 187 -11.45 -5.71 -3.75
CA SER A 187 -11.63 -6.75 -2.73
C SER A 187 -10.83 -8.01 -3.13
N PRO A 188 -9.54 -8.06 -2.83
CA PRO A 188 -8.67 -9.19 -3.17
C PRO A 188 -9.14 -10.55 -2.62
N LEU A 189 -10.09 -10.57 -1.71
CA LEU A 189 -10.74 -11.80 -1.22
C LEU A 189 -11.43 -12.58 -2.34
N PHE A 190 -11.86 -11.92 -3.41
CA PHE A 190 -12.60 -12.51 -4.53
C PHE A 190 -11.73 -12.76 -5.79
N GLY A 191 -10.40 -12.59 -5.66
CA GLY A 191 -9.41 -12.73 -6.74
C GLY A 191 -8.62 -14.04 -6.75
#